data_0775c88359ffd39058c3c91cd2ccd292
#
_entry.id   0775c88359ffd39058c3c91cd2ccd292
#
_cell.length_a   1.000
_cell.length_b   1.000
_cell.length_c   1.000
_cell.angle_alpha   90.00
_cell.angle_beta   90.00
_cell.angle_gamma   90.00
#
_symmetry.space_group_name_H-M   'P 1'
#
loop_
_entity.id
_entity.type
_entity.pdbx_description
1 polymer ?
#
loop_
_entity_poly.entity_id
_entity_poly.type
_entity_poly.pdbx_seq_one_letter_code
_entity_poly.pdbx_strand_id
1 'polypeptide(L)'
;MANSAASQVRIGYLTSQYPATSHTFISREVAALRKLELEINTFSIRPPSRAELEDEGIAAEARNTFTVLSQPATTIIGAHLGAVLSNPLGYFRTLGLALGHRPPGLRGLGLSLAHFAEAVVLARELRRRGIIRLHNHFANS
;
A
#
# COMPACT_ATOMS: atom_id res chain seq x y z
N MET A 1 -24.43 8.13 -30.42
CA MET A 1 -23.18 7.43 -30.11
C MET A 1 -22.88 7.66 -28.65
N ALA A 2 -23.31 6.74 -27.81
CA ALA A 2 -23.07 6.82 -26.35
C ALA A 2 -21.63 6.39 -26.11
N ASN A 3 -20.76 7.35 -25.77
CA ASN A 3 -19.43 7.09 -25.24
C ASN A 3 -19.62 6.61 -23.81
N SER A 4 -19.83 5.30 -23.63
CA SER A 4 -19.78 4.64 -22.33
C SER A 4 -18.33 4.74 -21.85
N ALA A 5 -18.03 5.75 -21.04
CA ALA A 5 -16.87 5.75 -20.18
C ALA A 5 -17.08 4.59 -19.19
N ALA A 6 -16.77 3.37 -19.64
CA ALA A 6 -16.61 2.24 -18.73
C ALA A 6 -15.62 2.69 -17.68
N SER A 7 -16.06 2.84 -16.45
CA SER A 7 -15.21 3.21 -15.31
C SER A 7 -14.09 2.18 -15.26
N GLN A 8 -12.91 2.59 -15.71
CA GLN A 8 -11.73 1.73 -15.78
C GLN A 8 -11.49 1.17 -14.38
N VAL A 9 -11.51 -0.14 -14.23
CA VAL A 9 -11.37 -0.80 -12.93
C VAL A 9 -9.98 -0.52 -12.40
N ARG A 10 -9.90 0.23 -11.29
CA ARG A 10 -8.64 0.53 -10.59
C ARG A 10 -8.32 -0.58 -9.64
N ILE A 11 -7.14 -1.16 -9.79
CA ILE A 11 -6.65 -2.24 -8.95
C ILE A 11 -5.38 -1.79 -8.25
N GLY A 12 -5.35 -1.95 -6.93
CA GLY A 12 -4.13 -1.78 -6.14
C GLY A 12 -3.37 -3.10 -6.05
N TYR A 13 -2.06 -3.06 -6.31
CA TYR A 13 -1.14 -4.16 -6.07
C TYR A 13 -0.26 -3.82 -4.89
N LEU A 14 -0.37 -4.58 -3.79
CA LEU A 14 0.38 -4.38 -2.56
C LEU A 14 1.39 -5.50 -2.34
N THR A 15 2.61 -5.14 -2.01
CA THR A 15 3.68 -6.05 -1.59
C THR A 15 4.43 -5.49 -0.40
N SER A 16 5.15 -6.35 0.32
CA SER A 16 6.02 -5.92 1.42
C SER A 16 7.18 -5.04 0.93
N GLN A 17 7.74 -5.37 -0.24
CA GLN A 17 8.79 -4.59 -0.92
C GLN A 17 8.59 -4.66 -2.43
N TYR A 18 8.46 -3.51 -3.09
CA TYR A 18 8.26 -3.42 -4.54
C TYR A 18 8.73 -2.05 -5.07
N PRO A 19 9.34 -2.01 -6.26
CA PRO A 19 9.85 -3.17 -7.02
C PRO A 19 11.05 -3.82 -6.34
N ALA A 20 11.31 -5.09 -6.65
CA ALA A 20 12.46 -5.83 -6.12
C ALA A 20 12.98 -6.85 -7.14
N THR A 21 14.29 -7.08 -7.16
CA THR A 21 14.92 -8.05 -8.07
C THR A 21 14.42 -9.47 -7.87
N SER A 22 14.10 -9.83 -6.61
CA SER A 22 13.53 -11.14 -6.26
C SER A 22 12.05 -11.31 -6.68
N HIS A 23 11.36 -10.22 -7.02
CA HIS A 23 9.93 -10.22 -7.34
C HIS A 23 9.65 -9.93 -8.82
N THR A 24 10.53 -10.41 -9.73
CA THR A 24 10.40 -10.19 -11.18
C THR A 24 9.06 -10.68 -11.76
N PHE A 25 8.49 -11.74 -11.18
CA PHE A 25 7.18 -12.24 -11.61
C PHE A 25 6.05 -11.24 -11.34
N ILE A 26 6.07 -10.50 -10.21
CA ILE A 26 5.09 -9.45 -9.91
C ILE A 26 5.23 -8.31 -10.92
N SER A 27 6.46 -7.88 -11.21
CA SER A 27 6.71 -6.83 -12.20
C SER A 27 6.21 -7.21 -13.59
N ARG A 28 6.41 -8.49 -13.99
CA ARG A 28 5.89 -9.03 -15.25
C ARG A 28 4.36 -9.07 -15.27
N GLU A 29 3.74 -9.50 -14.17
CA GLU A 29 2.27 -9.54 -14.02
C GLU A 29 1.69 -8.13 -14.12
N VAL A 30 2.22 -7.17 -13.36
CA VAL A 30 1.80 -5.76 -13.41
C VAL A 30 1.95 -5.20 -14.82
N ALA A 31 3.08 -5.45 -15.49
CA ALA A 31 3.31 -5.00 -16.86
C ALA A 31 2.33 -5.64 -17.86
N ALA A 32 2.03 -6.94 -17.71
CA ALA A 32 1.05 -7.63 -18.56
C ALA A 32 -0.37 -7.07 -18.37
N LEU A 33 -0.79 -6.81 -17.13
CA LEU A 33 -2.10 -6.24 -16.84
C LEU A 33 -2.22 -4.80 -17.34
N ARG A 34 -1.17 -3.99 -17.24
CA ARG A 34 -1.15 -2.64 -17.82
C ARG A 34 -1.27 -2.67 -19.36
N LYS A 35 -0.68 -3.68 -20.05
CA LYS A 35 -0.87 -3.88 -21.50
C LYS A 35 -2.30 -4.25 -21.88
N LEU A 36 -3.09 -4.79 -20.95
CA LEU A 36 -4.53 -5.04 -21.13
C LEU A 36 -5.38 -3.81 -20.77
N GLU A 37 -4.76 -2.63 -20.71
CA GLU A 37 -5.40 -1.35 -20.41
C GLU A 37 -6.05 -1.29 -19.00
N LEU A 38 -5.64 -2.17 -18.08
CA LEU A 38 -6.08 -2.10 -16.69
C LEU A 38 -5.29 -1.02 -15.93
N GLU A 39 -5.99 -0.22 -15.12
CA GLU A 39 -5.34 0.78 -14.27
C GLU A 39 -4.76 0.12 -13.01
N ILE A 40 -3.49 -0.29 -13.09
CA ILE A 40 -2.79 -0.93 -11.99
C ILE A 40 -1.95 0.11 -11.23
N ASN A 41 -2.29 0.31 -9.97
CA ASN A 41 -1.58 1.15 -9.02
C ASN A 41 -0.76 0.28 -8.07
N THR A 42 0.55 0.50 -8.01
CA THR A 42 1.46 -0.29 -7.18
C THR A 42 1.70 0.37 -5.83
N PHE A 43 1.71 -0.45 -4.79
CA PHE A 43 1.92 -0.07 -3.39
C PHE A 43 2.97 -0.98 -2.76
N SER A 44 3.82 -0.40 -1.94
CA SER A 44 4.84 -1.12 -1.18
C SER A 44 4.86 -0.63 0.26
N ILE A 45 5.14 -1.52 1.20
CA ILE A 45 5.39 -1.12 2.58
C ILE A 45 6.79 -0.49 2.67
N ARG A 46 7.81 -1.17 2.13
CA ARG A 46 9.22 -0.77 2.20
C ARG A 46 9.74 -0.34 0.83
N PRO A 47 10.67 0.62 0.79
CA PRO A 47 11.34 0.98 -0.47
C PRO A 47 12.27 -0.15 -0.93
N PRO A 48 12.62 -0.19 -2.23
CA PRO A 48 13.72 -0.98 -2.73
C PRO A 48 15.04 -0.63 -2.01
N SER A 49 15.96 -1.57 -1.96
CA SER A 49 17.31 -1.32 -1.46
C SER A 49 18.07 -0.35 -2.39
N ARG A 50 19.13 0.27 -1.87
CA ARG A 50 19.98 1.17 -2.69
C ARG A 50 20.60 0.43 -3.88
N ALA A 51 21.04 -0.81 -3.70
CA ALA A 51 21.60 -1.60 -4.78
C ALA A 51 20.57 -1.92 -5.88
N GLU A 52 19.32 -2.17 -5.52
CA GLU A 52 18.24 -2.39 -6.49
C GLU A 52 17.91 -1.12 -7.28
N LEU A 53 18.04 0.06 -6.67
CA LEU A 53 17.79 1.34 -7.34
C LEU A 53 18.87 1.74 -8.36
N GLU A 54 19.99 1.02 -8.44
CA GLU A 54 20.98 1.17 -9.50
C GLU A 54 20.46 0.67 -10.86
N ASP A 55 19.48 -0.23 -10.86
CA ASP A 55 18.74 -0.62 -12.06
C ASP A 55 17.72 0.46 -12.44
N GLU A 56 17.86 1.01 -13.65
CA GLU A 56 17.02 2.11 -14.12
C GLU A 56 15.53 1.71 -14.22
N GLY A 57 15.23 0.46 -14.54
CA GLY A 57 13.88 -0.06 -14.64
C GLY A 57 13.22 -0.14 -13.25
N ILE A 58 13.96 -0.64 -12.27
CA ILE A 58 13.53 -0.68 -10.87
C ILE A 58 13.35 0.74 -10.32
N ALA A 59 14.30 1.63 -10.58
CA ALA A 59 14.20 3.01 -10.14
C ALA A 59 13.00 3.75 -10.77
N ALA A 60 12.69 3.48 -12.04
CA ALA A 60 11.53 4.06 -12.71
C ALA A 60 10.21 3.56 -12.12
N GLU A 61 10.07 2.25 -11.89
CA GLU A 61 8.86 1.67 -11.27
C GLU A 61 8.72 2.11 -9.80
N ALA A 62 9.82 2.25 -9.05
CA ALA A 62 9.82 2.75 -7.68
C ALA A 62 9.25 4.17 -7.58
N ARG A 63 9.55 5.05 -8.54
CA ARG A 63 8.98 6.39 -8.60
C ARG A 63 7.46 6.41 -8.81
N ASN A 64 6.93 5.37 -9.46
CA ASN A 64 5.50 5.21 -9.72
C ASN A 64 4.77 4.43 -8.61
N THR A 65 5.52 3.81 -7.69
CA THR A 65 4.99 3.01 -6.59
C THR A 65 4.82 3.86 -5.33
N PHE A 66 3.65 3.80 -4.72
CA PHE A 66 3.44 4.44 -3.41
C PHE A 66 4.06 3.58 -2.31
N THR A 67 5.11 4.09 -1.68
CA THR A 67 5.80 3.40 -0.58
C THR A 67 5.40 4.00 0.76
N VAL A 68 4.77 3.20 1.61
CA VAL A 68 4.20 3.64 2.89
C VAL A 68 5.27 4.18 3.83
N LEU A 69 6.36 3.44 4.04
CA LEU A 69 7.43 3.84 4.96
C LEU A 69 8.34 4.97 4.42
N SER A 70 8.19 5.35 3.16
CA SER A 70 8.88 6.52 2.59
C SER A 70 8.08 7.82 2.73
N GLN A 71 6.88 7.75 3.29
CA GLN A 71 6.06 8.94 3.44
C GLN A 71 6.57 9.84 4.57
N PRO A 72 6.53 11.17 4.38
CA PRO A 72 6.93 12.11 5.42
C PRO A 72 5.97 12.03 6.63
N ALA A 73 6.47 12.36 7.80
CA ALA A 73 5.70 12.33 9.05
C ALA A 73 4.38 13.13 8.95
N THR A 74 4.36 14.22 8.21
CA THR A 74 3.16 15.03 7.97
C THR A 74 2.05 14.25 7.26
N THR A 75 2.41 13.37 6.31
CA THR A 75 1.46 12.48 5.63
C THR A 75 0.90 11.45 6.58
N ILE A 76 1.75 10.86 7.42
CA ILE A 76 1.34 9.85 8.42
C ILE A 76 0.39 10.49 9.44
N ILE A 77 0.78 11.60 10.05
CA ILE A 77 -0.05 12.34 11.01
C ILE A 77 -1.38 12.75 10.37
N GLY A 78 -1.33 13.32 9.18
CA GLY A 78 -2.53 13.73 8.45
C GLY A 78 -3.46 12.56 8.10
N ALA A 79 -2.93 11.35 7.85
CA ALA A 79 -3.73 10.15 7.63
C ALA A 79 -4.49 9.73 8.90
N HIS A 80 -3.80 9.72 10.05
CA HIS A 80 -4.40 9.38 11.33
C HIS A 80 -5.43 10.40 11.77
N LEU A 81 -5.12 11.70 11.71
CA LEU A 81 -6.07 12.76 12.03
C LEU A 81 -7.31 12.68 11.14
N GLY A 82 -7.12 12.52 9.83
CA GLY A 82 -8.23 12.36 8.89
C GLY A 82 -9.09 11.13 9.19
N ALA A 83 -8.48 10.00 9.56
CA ALA A 83 -9.19 8.78 9.91
C ALA A 83 -10.00 8.94 11.20
N VAL A 84 -9.41 9.54 12.23
CA VAL A 84 -10.10 9.83 13.51
C VAL A 84 -11.27 10.80 13.29
N LEU A 85 -11.07 11.87 12.53
CA LEU A 85 -12.11 12.88 12.31
C LEU A 85 -13.26 12.36 11.44
N SER A 86 -12.95 11.50 10.45
CA SER A 86 -13.99 10.98 9.53
C SER A 86 -14.78 9.81 10.12
N ASN A 87 -14.15 8.95 10.91
CA ASN A 87 -14.80 7.79 11.55
C ASN A 87 -14.08 7.38 12.84
N PRO A 88 -14.29 8.10 13.95
CA PRO A 88 -13.58 7.82 15.20
C PRO A 88 -13.88 6.42 15.73
N LEU A 89 -15.14 5.99 15.68
CA LEU A 89 -15.52 4.67 16.18
C LEU A 89 -14.85 3.54 15.39
N GLY A 90 -14.82 3.64 14.06
CA GLY A 90 -14.12 2.70 13.19
C GLY A 90 -12.63 2.67 13.46
N TYR A 91 -12.02 3.84 13.65
CA TYR A 91 -10.59 3.94 13.94
C TYR A 91 -10.21 3.22 15.24
N PHE A 92 -10.90 3.54 16.36
CA PHE A 92 -10.57 2.92 17.66
C PHE A 92 -10.98 1.45 17.73
N ARG A 93 -12.04 1.03 17.03
CA ARG A 93 -12.39 -0.39 16.90
C ARG A 93 -11.29 -1.17 16.16
N THR A 94 -10.78 -0.64 15.06
CA THR A 94 -9.71 -1.29 14.29
C THR A 94 -8.40 -1.35 15.09
N LEU A 95 -8.08 -0.27 15.81
CA LEU A 95 -6.94 -0.25 16.73
C LEU A 95 -7.10 -1.32 17.83
N GLY A 96 -8.27 -1.42 18.43
CA GLY A 96 -8.59 -2.45 19.43
C GLY A 96 -8.42 -3.87 18.89
N LEU A 97 -8.86 -4.14 17.66
CA LEU A 97 -8.66 -5.42 16.98
C LEU A 97 -7.17 -5.71 16.75
N ALA A 98 -6.40 -4.74 16.27
CA ALA A 98 -4.97 -4.90 16.05
C ALA A 98 -4.23 -5.23 17.36
N LEU A 99 -4.59 -4.57 18.45
CA LEU A 99 -4.01 -4.82 19.76
C LEU A 99 -4.49 -6.13 20.38
N GLY A 100 -5.73 -6.54 20.15
CA GLY A 100 -6.30 -7.79 20.67
C GLY A 100 -5.72 -9.06 20.02
N HIS A 101 -5.29 -8.96 18.75
CA HIS A 101 -4.72 -10.08 18.01
C HIS A 101 -3.19 -10.06 17.92
N ARG A 102 -2.55 -9.19 18.68
CA ARG A 102 -1.10 -9.05 18.69
C ARG A 102 -0.39 -10.26 19.31
N PRO A 103 0.84 -10.59 18.87
CA PRO A 103 1.72 -11.49 19.61
C PRO A 103 1.99 -10.97 21.03
N PRO A 104 2.23 -11.85 22.00
CA PRO A 104 2.51 -11.43 23.38
C PRO A 104 3.80 -10.61 23.50
N GLY A 105 3.86 -9.77 24.54
CA GLY A 105 5.04 -8.97 24.88
C GLY A 105 5.11 -7.60 24.19
N LEU A 106 6.11 -6.81 24.62
CA LEU A 106 6.31 -5.42 24.14
C LEU A 106 6.66 -5.34 22.66
N ARG A 107 7.38 -6.34 22.13
CA ARG A 107 7.69 -6.43 20.70
C ARG A 107 6.42 -6.60 19.86
N GLY A 108 5.50 -7.49 20.31
CA GLY A 108 4.21 -7.69 19.65
C GLY A 108 3.37 -6.43 19.66
N LEU A 109 3.38 -5.68 20.77
CA LEU A 109 2.70 -4.39 20.86
C LEU A 109 3.26 -3.39 19.84
N GLY A 110 4.59 -3.22 19.80
CA GLY A 110 5.24 -2.31 18.85
C GLY A 110 4.95 -2.64 17.40
N LEU A 111 5.03 -3.93 17.03
CA LEU A 111 4.72 -4.39 15.67
C LEU A 111 3.25 -4.12 15.31
N SER A 112 2.31 -4.41 16.19
CA SER A 112 0.89 -4.17 15.91
C SER A 112 0.56 -2.69 15.75
N LEU A 113 1.18 -1.82 16.52
CA LEU A 113 1.04 -0.37 16.37
C LEU A 113 1.64 0.12 15.03
N ALA A 114 2.82 -0.40 14.66
CA ALA A 114 3.45 -0.07 13.38
C ALA A 114 2.57 -0.51 12.20
N HIS A 115 2.12 -1.75 12.17
CA HIS A 115 1.24 -2.27 11.12
C HIS A 115 -0.10 -1.52 11.06
N PHE A 116 -0.65 -1.14 12.22
CA PHE A 116 -1.85 -0.31 12.24
C PHE A 116 -1.61 1.07 11.62
N ALA A 117 -0.47 1.70 11.93
CA ALA A 117 -0.10 2.98 11.36
C ALA A 117 0.07 2.90 9.83
N GLU A 118 0.77 1.88 9.35
CA GLU A 118 0.94 1.59 7.92
C GLU A 118 -0.40 1.39 7.22
N ALA A 119 -1.30 0.61 7.84
CA ALA A 119 -2.63 0.34 7.29
C ALA A 119 -3.49 1.60 7.17
N VAL A 120 -3.42 2.53 8.13
CA VAL A 120 -4.15 3.80 8.08
C VAL A 120 -3.66 4.67 6.92
N VAL A 121 -2.33 4.77 6.72
CA VAL A 121 -1.73 5.52 5.60
C VAL A 121 -2.13 4.91 4.27
N LEU A 122 -2.02 3.58 4.13
CA LEU A 122 -2.41 2.86 2.93
C LEU A 122 -3.90 3.04 2.62
N ALA A 123 -4.77 2.88 3.62
CA ALA A 123 -6.22 3.04 3.45
C ALA A 123 -6.62 4.45 3.01
N ARG A 124 -5.92 5.48 3.50
CA ARG A 124 -6.11 6.86 3.02
C ARG A 124 -5.76 6.98 1.54
N GLU A 125 -4.61 6.45 1.13
CA GLU A 125 -4.13 6.56 -0.25
C GLU A 125 -5.02 5.76 -1.23
N LEU A 126 -5.46 4.56 -0.85
CA LEU A 126 -6.41 3.78 -1.64
C LEU A 126 -7.72 4.55 -1.86
N ARG A 127 -8.27 5.15 -0.79
CA ARG A 127 -9.48 5.99 -0.89
C ARG A 127 -9.25 7.21 -1.78
N ARG A 128 -8.13 7.90 -1.62
CA ARG A 128 -7.78 9.06 -2.44
C ARG A 128 -7.73 8.74 -3.93
N ARG A 129 -7.25 7.54 -4.29
CA ARG A 129 -7.18 7.06 -5.67
C ARG A 129 -8.45 6.39 -6.16
N GLY A 130 -9.47 6.20 -5.30
CA GLY A 130 -10.71 5.50 -5.65
C GLY A 130 -10.51 4.02 -5.92
N ILE A 131 -9.52 3.40 -5.27
CA ILE A 131 -9.19 1.98 -5.41
C ILE A 131 -10.03 1.20 -4.40
N ILE A 132 -10.87 0.30 -4.91
CA ILE A 132 -11.75 -0.57 -4.09
C ILE A 132 -11.35 -2.05 -4.16
N ARG A 133 -10.41 -2.39 -5.05
CA ARG A 133 -9.88 -3.75 -5.21
C ARG A 133 -8.39 -3.73 -4.94
N LEU A 134 -7.96 -4.48 -3.92
CA LEU A 134 -6.55 -4.61 -3.55
C LEU A 134 -6.14 -6.06 -3.73
N HIS A 135 -5.12 -6.29 -4.57
CA HIS A 135 -4.43 -7.54 -4.69
C HIS A 135 -3.16 -7.51 -3.85
N ASN A 136 -3.03 -8.43 -2.91
CA ASN A 136 -1.89 -8.47 -1.99
C ASN A 136 -1.02 -9.69 -2.29
N HIS A 137 0.26 -9.46 -2.56
CA HIS A 137 1.29 -10.47 -2.65
C HIS A 137 2.10 -10.51 -1.35
N PHE A 138 2.28 -11.70 -0.78
CA PHE A 138 3.03 -11.91 0.46
C PHE A 138 2.47 -11.15 1.67
N ALA A 139 1.41 -11.72 2.27
CA ALA A 139 0.77 -11.16 3.47
C ALA A 139 1.60 -11.32 4.75
N ASN A 140 2.76 -11.92 4.68
CA ASN A 140 3.68 -12.16 5.80
C ASN A 140 4.85 -11.18 5.72
N SER A 141 4.86 -10.29 6.65
CA SER A 141 5.97 -9.39 6.97
C SER A 141 6.68 -9.85 8.24
#